data_fdbdf3a2d0fd4bc7c24dd3995548f8e8
#
_entry.id   fdbdf3a2d0fd4bc7c24dd3995548f8e8
#
_cell.length_a   1.000
_cell.length_b   1.000
_cell.length_c   1.000
_cell.angle_alpha   90.00
_cell.angle_beta   90.00
_cell.angle_gamma   90.00
#
_symmetry.space_group_name_H-M   'P 1'
#
loop_
_entity.id
_entity.type
_entity.pdbx_description
1 polymer ?
#
loop_
_entity_poly.entity_id
_entity_poly.type
_entity_poly.pdbx_seq_one_letter_code
_entity_poly.pdbx_strand_id
1 'polypeptide(L)'
;MNLEQITALTAQDMAAVNNVILEQLNSDVVLINQLGHYIISGGGKRIRPMIAVLAARALDYNGDKHVTVAALIEFIHTATLLHDDVVDESDMRRGKATANAAFGNAASVLVGDFIYTRAFQMMTSLESLRVLALMSEAVNVIAEGEVLQLMNCNDPDITEESYMRVIYSKTARLFEAAAQSSSILAGATPEQEKALQDYGRYLGTAFQLIDDLLDYSADGKTLGKNTGDDLNEGKPTLPLLHAMRHGNAEQGSLIRKAIEEGNGRHLLEPVLSAMQQCGSLDYTRQRAEEEADKAISALQQLPETPYRIALEGLAHLAVQRDF
;
A
#
# COMPACT_ATOMS: atom_id res chain seq x y z
N MET A 1 -1.70 2.33 -21.11
CA MET A 1 -1.63 3.79 -20.83
C MET A 1 -0.47 4.01 -19.87
N ASN A 2 0.39 5.01 -20.07
CA ASN A 2 1.51 5.29 -19.16
C ASN A 2 1.07 6.22 -18.00
N LEU A 3 1.94 6.40 -16.99
CA LEU A 3 1.62 7.18 -15.79
C LEU A 3 1.26 8.64 -16.09
N GLU A 4 1.95 9.28 -17.05
CA GLU A 4 1.69 10.67 -17.45
C GLU A 4 0.28 10.81 -18.02
N GLN A 5 -0.13 9.90 -18.91
CA GLN A 5 -1.48 9.89 -19.49
C GLN A 5 -2.57 9.64 -18.43
N ILE A 6 -2.31 8.74 -17.47
CA ILE A 6 -3.24 8.47 -16.38
C ILE A 6 -3.36 9.70 -15.46
N THR A 7 -2.24 10.35 -15.14
CA THR A 7 -2.22 11.56 -14.33
C THR A 7 -2.97 12.71 -15.03
N ALA A 8 -2.78 12.88 -16.35
CA ALA A 8 -3.49 13.88 -17.12
C ALA A 8 -5.01 13.60 -17.15
N LEU A 9 -5.42 12.32 -17.31
CA LEU A 9 -6.83 11.93 -17.32
C LEU A 9 -7.53 12.20 -15.99
N THR A 10 -6.83 12.09 -14.85
CA THR A 10 -7.38 12.27 -13.51
C THR A 10 -7.11 13.65 -12.90
N ALA A 11 -6.44 14.55 -13.61
CA ALA A 11 -5.89 15.80 -13.09
C ALA A 11 -6.94 16.68 -12.36
N GLN A 12 -8.13 16.82 -12.94
CA GLN A 12 -9.20 17.63 -12.35
C GLN A 12 -9.71 17.02 -11.03
N ASP A 13 -10.02 15.75 -11.01
CA ASP A 13 -10.49 15.05 -9.81
C ASP A 13 -9.40 15.02 -8.74
N MET A 14 -8.14 14.77 -9.11
CA MET A 14 -7.03 14.74 -8.16
C MET A 14 -6.72 16.13 -7.59
N ALA A 15 -6.94 17.22 -8.33
CA ALA A 15 -6.88 18.56 -7.78
C ALA A 15 -7.97 18.79 -6.72
N ALA A 16 -9.21 18.33 -6.98
CA ALA A 16 -10.29 18.38 -6.00
C ALA A 16 -9.97 17.53 -4.75
N VAL A 17 -9.42 16.32 -4.92
CA VAL A 17 -8.97 15.46 -3.82
C VAL A 17 -7.92 16.18 -2.95
N ASN A 18 -6.92 16.82 -3.55
CA ASN A 18 -5.90 17.55 -2.81
C ASN A 18 -6.48 18.74 -2.04
N ASN A 19 -7.47 19.44 -2.59
CA ASN A 19 -8.16 20.52 -1.88
C ASN A 19 -8.91 20.00 -0.66
N VAL A 20 -9.67 18.90 -0.80
CA VAL A 20 -10.36 18.24 0.32
C VAL A 20 -9.38 17.79 1.39
N ILE A 21 -8.24 17.20 1.01
CA ILE A 21 -7.18 16.81 1.95
C ILE A 21 -6.69 18.02 2.76
N LEU A 22 -6.39 19.13 2.11
CA LEU A 22 -5.91 20.35 2.77
C LEU A 22 -6.98 20.94 3.72
N GLU A 23 -8.23 21.01 3.29
CA GLU A 23 -9.35 21.49 4.12
C GLU A 23 -9.56 20.61 5.35
N GLN A 24 -9.52 19.29 5.20
CA GLN A 24 -9.77 18.33 6.27
C GLN A 24 -8.60 18.21 7.27
N LEU A 25 -7.40 18.63 6.91
CA LEU A 25 -6.25 18.72 7.84
C LEU A 25 -6.28 19.97 8.70
N ASN A 26 -7.10 20.96 8.40
CA ASN A 26 -7.16 22.18 9.17
C ASN A 26 -7.70 21.94 10.58
N SER A 27 -7.01 22.51 11.58
CA SER A 27 -7.35 22.40 13.00
C SER A 27 -6.92 23.68 13.75
N ASP A 28 -7.60 24.00 14.85
CA ASP A 28 -7.19 25.04 15.77
C ASP A 28 -5.90 24.66 16.56
N VAL A 29 -5.50 23.40 16.51
CA VAL A 29 -4.30 22.88 17.17
C VAL A 29 -3.09 23.01 16.23
N VAL A 30 -2.16 23.88 16.57
CA VAL A 30 -1.00 24.26 15.72
C VAL A 30 -0.17 23.04 15.30
N LEU A 31 0.08 22.10 16.20
CA LEU A 31 0.90 20.91 15.92
C LEU A 31 0.27 20.03 14.84
N ILE A 32 -1.06 19.91 14.80
CA ILE A 32 -1.78 19.14 13.77
C ILE A 32 -1.52 19.75 12.39
N ASN A 33 -1.62 21.09 12.28
CA ASN A 33 -1.36 21.77 11.02
C ASN A 33 0.10 21.62 10.58
N GLN A 34 1.06 21.77 11.49
CA GLN A 34 2.50 21.65 11.20
C GLN A 34 2.85 20.25 10.69
N LEU A 35 2.45 19.22 11.44
CA LEU A 35 2.76 17.83 11.09
C LEU A 35 1.95 17.39 9.85
N GLY A 36 0.68 17.79 9.73
CA GLY A 36 -0.14 17.54 8.54
C GLY A 36 0.48 18.11 7.26
N HIS A 37 0.95 19.36 7.30
CA HIS A 37 1.68 19.96 6.18
C HIS A 37 3.00 19.26 5.88
N TYR A 38 3.73 18.86 6.92
CA TYR A 38 4.99 18.12 6.77
C TYR A 38 4.79 16.83 5.96
N ILE A 39 3.77 16.03 6.32
CA ILE A 39 3.47 14.75 5.67
C ILE A 39 2.98 14.94 4.24
N ILE A 40 2.05 15.86 4.01
CA ILE A 40 1.53 16.11 2.66
C ILE A 40 2.63 16.61 1.73
N SER A 41 3.52 17.47 2.22
CA SER A 41 4.67 17.96 1.46
C SER A 41 5.73 16.87 1.20
N GLY A 42 5.66 15.76 1.90
CA GLY A 42 6.51 14.57 1.70
C GLY A 42 6.32 13.90 0.33
N GLY A 43 5.27 14.29 -0.39
CA GLY A 43 4.96 13.75 -1.71
C GLY A 43 4.43 12.32 -1.66
N GLY A 44 4.09 11.79 -2.82
CA GLY A 44 3.59 10.43 -3.01
C GLY A 44 2.89 10.34 -4.36
N LYS A 45 2.89 9.15 -4.95
CA LYS A 45 2.23 8.93 -6.27
C LYS A 45 0.71 8.97 -6.20
N ARG A 46 0.12 9.05 -5.00
CA ARG A 46 -1.34 9.11 -4.77
C ARG A 46 -2.11 7.99 -5.49
N ILE A 47 -1.52 6.79 -5.57
CA ILE A 47 -2.10 5.68 -6.34
C ILE A 47 -3.45 5.25 -5.76
N ARG A 48 -3.59 5.15 -4.42
CA ARG A 48 -4.84 4.74 -3.78
C ARG A 48 -5.99 5.74 -4.03
N PRO A 49 -5.82 7.05 -3.84
CA PRO A 49 -6.80 8.04 -4.29
C PRO A 49 -7.13 7.96 -5.78
N MET A 50 -6.11 7.77 -6.61
CA MET A 50 -6.29 7.67 -8.07
C MET A 50 -7.14 6.46 -8.46
N ILE A 51 -6.98 5.32 -7.80
CA ILE A 51 -7.82 4.12 -7.99
C ILE A 51 -9.28 4.44 -7.66
N ALA A 52 -9.55 5.12 -6.54
CA ALA A 52 -10.91 5.50 -6.16
C ALA A 52 -11.56 6.41 -7.23
N VAL A 53 -10.81 7.39 -7.73
CA VAL A 53 -11.27 8.27 -8.81
C VAL A 53 -11.54 7.48 -10.09
N LEU A 54 -10.59 6.67 -10.55
CA LEU A 54 -10.71 5.89 -11.78
C LEU A 54 -11.85 4.88 -11.71
N ALA A 55 -12.04 4.20 -10.56
CA ALA A 55 -13.12 3.24 -10.35
C ALA A 55 -14.50 3.89 -10.50
N ALA A 56 -14.72 5.08 -9.92
CA ALA A 56 -15.95 5.81 -10.07
C ALA A 56 -16.18 6.25 -11.53
N ARG A 57 -15.15 6.83 -12.17
CA ARG A 57 -15.25 7.34 -13.54
C ARG A 57 -15.39 6.22 -14.57
N ALA A 58 -14.84 5.04 -14.33
CA ALA A 58 -15.02 3.87 -15.20
C ALA A 58 -16.47 3.38 -15.25
N LEU A 59 -17.29 3.75 -14.26
CA LEU A 59 -18.73 3.48 -14.16
C LEU A 59 -19.60 4.69 -14.55
N ASP A 60 -19.02 5.67 -15.23
CA ASP A 60 -19.70 6.91 -15.65
C ASP A 60 -20.31 7.72 -14.49
N TYR A 61 -19.68 7.66 -13.31
CA TYR A 61 -20.15 8.42 -12.16
C TYR A 61 -19.89 9.92 -12.35
N ASN A 62 -20.96 10.71 -12.34
CA ASN A 62 -20.93 12.14 -12.55
C ASN A 62 -21.07 12.97 -11.26
N GLY A 63 -21.16 12.32 -10.10
CA GLY A 63 -21.19 12.99 -8.79
C GLY A 63 -19.78 13.40 -8.32
N ASP A 64 -19.72 13.89 -7.08
CA ASP A 64 -18.50 14.39 -6.43
C ASP A 64 -18.05 13.56 -5.19
N LYS A 65 -18.88 12.66 -4.69
CA LYS A 65 -18.58 11.87 -3.47
C LYS A 65 -17.33 10.99 -3.62
N HIS A 66 -16.94 10.60 -4.84
CA HIS A 66 -15.71 9.87 -5.10
C HIS A 66 -14.45 10.65 -4.69
N VAL A 67 -14.50 11.99 -4.75
CA VAL A 67 -13.42 12.87 -4.29
C VAL A 67 -13.22 12.70 -2.77
N THR A 68 -14.33 12.67 -2.01
CA THR A 68 -14.29 12.43 -0.57
C THR A 68 -13.76 11.02 -0.25
N VAL A 69 -14.20 9.99 -1.01
CA VAL A 69 -13.63 8.63 -0.87
C VAL A 69 -12.14 8.62 -1.12
N ALA A 70 -11.68 9.23 -2.20
CA ALA A 70 -10.25 9.29 -2.53
C ALA A 70 -9.44 9.99 -1.42
N ALA A 71 -9.95 11.09 -0.88
CA ALA A 71 -9.30 11.83 0.21
C ALA A 71 -9.26 11.03 1.51
N LEU A 72 -10.37 10.40 1.92
CA LEU A 72 -10.41 9.60 3.15
C LEU A 72 -9.51 8.34 3.08
N ILE A 73 -9.38 7.73 1.92
CA ILE A 73 -8.44 6.61 1.68
C ILE A 73 -7.00 7.07 1.91
N GLU A 74 -6.65 8.28 1.43
CA GLU A 74 -5.32 8.84 1.67
C GLU A 74 -5.11 9.20 3.14
N PHE A 75 -6.15 9.65 3.86
CA PHE A 75 -6.09 9.89 5.30
C PHE A 75 -5.81 8.61 6.09
N ILE A 76 -6.55 7.52 5.79
CA ILE A 76 -6.30 6.22 6.43
C ILE A 76 -4.87 5.77 6.15
N HIS A 77 -4.42 5.82 4.90
CA HIS A 77 -3.07 5.44 4.54
C HIS A 77 -2.01 6.30 5.26
N THR A 78 -2.23 7.62 5.34
CA THR A 78 -1.31 8.54 6.02
C THR A 78 -1.25 8.25 7.52
N ALA A 79 -2.39 7.96 8.16
CA ALA A 79 -2.45 7.60 9.58
C ALA A 79 -1.68 6.30 9.85
N THR A 80 -1.85 5.27 8.99
CA THR A 80 -1.09 4.02 9.14
C THR A 80 0.41 4.27 9.00
N LEU A 81 0.86 5.10 8.05
CA LEU A 81 2.28 5.44 7.90
C LEU A 81 2.85 6.13 9.14
N LEU A 82 2.08 7.03 9.79
CA LEU A 82 2.50 7.72 11.01
C LEU A 82 2.68 6.77 12.19
N HIS A 83 1.83 5.77 12.29
CA HIS A 83 1.90 4.75 13.33
C HIS A 83 3.00 3.74 13.03
N ASP A 84 3.12 3.28 11.79
CA ASP A 84 4.13 2.32 11.34
C ASP A 84 5.54 2.85 11.56
N ASP A 85 5.80 4.11 11.21
CA ASP A 85 7.13 4.72 11.41
C ASP A 85 7.56 4.71 12.89
N VAL A 86 6.59 4.77 13.84
CA VAL A 86 6.88 4.66 15.28
C VAL A 86 7.10 3.20 15.67
N VAL A 87 6.27 2.27 15.18
CA VAL A 87 6.37 0.83 15.51
C VAL A 87 7.65 0.22 14.93
N ASP A 88 8.00 0.59 13.69
CA ASP A 88 9.19 0.11 12.98
C ASP A 88 10.48 0.89 13.38
N GLU A 89 10.36 1.89 14.27
CA GLU A 89 11.48 2.78 14.68
C GLU A 89 12.21 3.41 13.48
N SER A 90 11.45 3.77 12.44
CA SER A 90 12.01 4.29 11.19
C SER A 90 12.40 5.75 11.32
N ASP A 91 13.63 6.10 10.89
CA ASP A 91 14.12 7.47 10.90
C ASP A 91 13.94 8.21 9.58
N MET A 92 13.82 7.48 8.47
CA MET A 92 13.78 8.03 7.12
C MET A 92 12.66 7.41 6.27
N ARG A 93 11.97 8.26 5.50
CA ARG A 93 10.97 7.85 4.51
C ARG A 93 11.06 8.73 3.27
N ARG A 94 11.23 8.13 2.10
CA ARG A 94 11.35 8.84 0.82
C ARG A 94 12.44 9.93 0.82
N GLY A 95 13.57 9.64 1.46
CA GLY A 95 14.71 10.57 1.54
C GLY A 95 14.52 11.76 2.50
N LYS A 96 13.44 11.77 3.31
CA LYS A 96 13.17 12.77 4.35
C LYS A 96 13.09 12.08 5.72
N ALA A 97 13.35 12.83 6.78
CA ALA A 97 13.09 12.35 8.14
C ALA A 97 11.61 11.93 8.28
N THR A 98 11.35 10.88 9.07
CA THR A 98 9.98 10.49 9.42
C THR A 98 9.34 11.50 10.37
N ALA A 99 8.02 11.47 10.53
CA ALA A 99 7.35 12.38 11.44
C ALA A 99 7.77 12.16 12.90
N ASN A 100 7.96 10.91 13.32
CA ASN A 100 8.45 10.58 14.67
C ASN A 100 9.89 11.06 14.88
N ALA A 101 10.78 10.99 13.91
CA ALA A 101 12.13 11.52 13.98
C ALA A 101 12.14 13.07 14.06
N ALA A 102 11.24 13.75 13.34
CA ALA A 102 11.18 15.21 13.29
C ALA A 102 10.39 15.83 14.46
N PHE A 103 9.32 15.22 14.94
CA PHE A 103 8.38 15.77 15.93
C PHE A 103 8.26 14.92 17.20
N GLY A 104 8.86 13.73 17.22
CA GLY A 104 8.76 12.76 18.32
C GLY A 104 7.60 11.79 18.21
N ASN A 105 7.74 10.60 18.82
CA ASN A 105 6.78 9.50 18.74
C ASN A 105 5.37 9.92 19.18
N ALA A 106 5.24 10.65 20.29
CA ALA A 106 3.95 11.08 20.82
C ALA A 106 3.18 11.96 19.83
N ALA A 107 3.87 12.89 19.15
CA ALA A 107 3.26 13.75 18.13
C ALA A 107 2.82 12.92 16.92
N SER A 108 3.65 11.99 16.44
CA SER A 108 3.31 11.10 15.31
C SER A 108 2.07 10.27 15.61
N VAL A 109 2.01 9.62 16.77
CA VAL A 109 0.86 8.79 17.17
C VAL A 109 -0.41 9.64 17.29
N LEU A 110 -0.39 10.75 18.03
CA LEU A 110 -1.59 11.56 18.28
C LEU A 110 -2.11 12.26 17.02
N VAL A 111 -1.22 12.72 16.14
CA VAL A 111 -1.64 13.29 14.85
C VAL A 111 -2.13 12.20 13.90
N GLY A 112 -1.56 11.00 13.94
CA GLY A 112 -2.08 9.82 13.28
C GLY A 112 -3.53 9.52 13.71
N ASP A 113 -3.81 9.53 15.01
CA ASP A 113 -5.18 9.36 15.54
C ASP A 113 -6.12 10.46 15.06
N PHE A 114 -5.67 11.71 15.03
CA PHE A 114 -6.45 12.83 14.49
C PHE A 114 -6.83 12.60 13.02
N ILE A 115 -5.85 12.26 12.18
CA ILE A 115 -6.07 12.00 10.74
C ILE A 115 -7.02 10.82 10.57
N TYR A 116 -6.85 9.78 11.35
CA TYR A 116 -7.68 8.60 11.34
C TYR A 116 -9.14 8.91 11.72
N THR A 117 -9.36 9.62 12.82
CA THR A 117 -10.70 10.02 13.25
C THR A 117 -11.35 11.00 12.27
N ARG A 118 -10.57 11.86 11.61
CA ARG A 118 -11.06 12.74 10.55
C ARG A 118 -11.56 11.94 9.35
N ALA A 119 -10.88 10.84 8.97
CA ALA A 119 -11.35 9.93 7.92
C ALA A 119 -12.75 9.36 8.25
N PHE A 120 -13.02 9.00 9.50
CA PHE A 120 -14.36 8.56 9.93
C PHE A 120 -15.43 9.65 9.80
N GLN A 121 -15.10 10.89 10.14
CA GLN A 121 -16.01 12.02 9.90
C GLN A 121 -16.32 12.18 8.41
N MET A 122 -15.32 12.03 7.54
CA MET A 122 -15.50 12.07 6.09
C MET A 122 -16.36 10.90 5.59
N MET A 123 -16.18 9.69 6.14
CA MET A 123 -17.04 8.54 5.81
C MET A 123 -18.51 8.81 6.13
N THR A 124 -18.80 9.40 7.29
CA THR A 124 -20.18 9.72 7.68
C THR A 124 -20.80 10.77 6.76
N SER A 125 -20.03 11.74 6.26
CA SER A 125 -20.50 12.76 5.33
C SER A 125 -20.93 12.21 3.96
N LEU A 126 -20.50 10.99 3.61
CA LEU A 126 -20.94 10.31 2.38
C LEU A 126 -22.41 9.85 2.43
N GLU A 127 -22.99 9.77 3.62
CA GLU A 127 -24.38 9.31 3.85
C GLU A 127 -24.67 7.92 3.23
N SER A 128 -23.66 7.05 3.21
CA SER A 128 -23.75 5.69 2.70
C SER A 128 -23.37 4.68 3.77
N LEU A 129 -24.36 4.01 4.35
CA LEU A 129 -24.12 2.95 5.34
C LEU A 129 -23.32 1.78 4.76
N ARG A 130 -23.47 1.49 3.45
CA ARG A 130 -22.68 0.44 2.80
C ARG A 130 -21.20 0.79 2.74
N VAL A 131 -20.86 2.03 2.37
CA VAL A 131 -19.47 2.50 2.36
C VAL A 131 -18.93 2.55 3.78
N LEU A 132 -19.68 3.05 4.74
CA LEU A 132 -19.27 3.10 6.14
C LEU A 132 -18.97 1.69 6.69
N ALA A 133 -19.85 0.72 6.44
CA ALA A 133 -19.66 -0.66 6.87
C ALA A 133 -18.42 -1.29 6.22
N LEU A 134 -18.26 -1.13 4.89
CA LEU A 134 -17.10 -1.61 4.15
C LEU A 134 -15.78 -1.03 4.68
N MET A 135 -15.75 0.29 4.89
CA MET A 135 -14.55 0.98 5.36
C MET A 135 -14.21 0.62 6.80
N SER A 136 -15.22 0.49 7.68
CA SER A 136 -15.01 0.07 9.07
C SER A 136 -14.41 -1.34 9.14
N GLU A 137 -14.91 -2.27 8.31
CA GLU A 137 -14.35 -3.61 8.19
C GLU A 137 -12.92 -3.57 7.63
N ALA A 138 -12.68 -2.78 6.56
CA ALA A 138 -11.37 -2.67 5.94
C ALA A 138 -10.32 -2.18 6.95
N VAL A 139 -10.65 -1.19 7.72
CA VAL A 139 -9.79 -0.61 8.75
C VAL A 139 -9.49 -1.63 9.87
N ASN A 140 -10.50 -2.41 10.28
CA ASN A 140 -10.28 -3.48 11.26
C ASN A 140 -9.33 -4.56 10.71
N VAL A 141 -9.52 -4.99 9.47
CA VAL A 141 -8.63 -5.98 8.81
C VAL A 141 -7.20 -5.44 8.70
N ILE A 142 -7.02 -4.15 8.41
CA ILE A 142 -5.70 -3.51 8.36
C ILE A 142 -5.04 -3.55 9.75
N ALA A 143 -5.76 -3.16 10.79
CA ALA A 143 -5.25 -3.19 12.16
C ALA A 143 -4.86 -4.62 12.60
N GLU A 144 -5.68 -5.63 12.29
CA GLU A 144 -5.34 -7.03 12.53
C GLU A 144 -4.10 -7.47 11.72
N GLY A 145 -3.95 -6.95 10.50
CA GLY A 145 -2.79 -7.22 9.64
C GLY A 145 -1.49 -6.69 10.21
N GLU A 146 -1.51 -5.48 10.81
CA GLU A 146 -0.35 -4.90 11.50
C GLU A 146 0.07 -5.75 12.72
N VAL A 147 -0.90 -6.16 13.53
CA VAL A 147 -0.62 -7.05 14.67
C VAL A 147 -0.10 -8.41 14.21
N LEU A 148 -0.67 -8.96 13.12
CA LEU A 148 -0.20 -10.23 12.56
C LEU A 148 1.23 -10.11 12.02
N GLN A 149 1.59 -9.02 11.36
CA GLN A 149 2.96 -8.77 10.91
C GLN A 149 3.92 -8.71 12.10
N LEU A 150 3.56 -7.98 13.16
CA LEU A 150 4.37 -7.89 14.38
C LEU A 150 4.60 -9.28 15.01
N MET A 151 3.57 -10.12 15.05
CA MET A 151 3.69 -11.50 15.56
C MET A 151 4.56 -12.40 14.68
N ASN A 152 4.60 -12.14 13.38
CA ASN A 152 5.39 -12.90 12.40
C ASN A 152 6.85 -12.45 12.32
N CYS A 153 7.21 -11.30 12.88
CA CYS A 153 8.60 -10.85 12.92
C CYS A 153 9.47 -11.88 13.65
N ASN A 154 10.65 -12.14 13.12
CA ASN A 154 11.63 -13.08 13.64
C ASN A 154 11.17 -14.56 13.64
N ASP A 155 10.07 -14.90 12.94
CA ASP A 155 9.60 -16.27 12.77
C ASP A 155 9.95 -16.80 11.35
N PRO A 156 10.98 -17.64 11.19
CA PRO A 156 11.38 -18.20 9.91
C PRO A 156 10.46 -19.32 9.41
N ASP A 157 9.54 -19.83 10.25
CA ASP A 157 8.63 -20.91 9.91
C ASP A 157 7.32 -20.43 9.27
N ILE A 158 7.17 -19.12 9.07
CA ILE A 158 6.05 -18.51 8.35
C ILE A 158 5.88 -19.16 6.97
N THR A 159 4.66 -19.56 6.66
CA THR A 159 4.31 -20.07 5.32
C THR A 159 4.07 -18.95 4.33
N GLU A 160 4.18 -19.26 3.02
CA GLU A 160 3.81 -18.29 1.97
C GLU A 160 2.34 -17.86 2.11
N GLU A 161 1.44 -18.76 2.49
CA GLU A 161 0.03 -18.43 2.74
C GLU A 161 -0.13 -17.42 3.88
N SER A 162 0.61 -17.60 4.98
CA SER A 162 0.60 -16.65 6.11
C SER A 162 1.17 -15.29 5.68
N TYR A 163 2.26 -15.26 4.91
CA TYR A 163 2.80 -14.05 4.32
C TYR A 163 1.77 -13.36 3.41
N MET A 164 1.12 -14.09 2.49
CA MET A 164 0.09 -13.54 1.60
C MET A 164 -1.09 -12.95 2.38
N ARG A 165 -1.46 -13.55 3.51
CA ARG A 165 -2.48 -13.00 4.41
C ARG A 165 -2.05 -11.67 5.01
N VAL A 166 -0.79 -11.53 5.44
CA VAL A 166 -0.27 -10.25 5.98
C VAL A 166 -0.34 -9.17 4.92
N ILE A 167 0.20 -9.40 3.72
CA ILE A 167 0.22 -8.36 2.67
C ILE A 167 -1.18 -8.01 2.17
N TYR A 168 -2.11 -8.98 2.15
CA TYR A 168 -3.51 -8.68 1.88
C TYR A 168 -4.08 -7.74 2.94
N SER A 169 -3.97 -8.10 4.21
CA SER A 169 -4.57 -7.34 5.30
C SER A 169 -3.98 -5.96 5.44
N LYS A 170 -2.65 -5.85 5.45
CA LYS A 170 -1.93 -4.59 5.66
C LYS A 170 -2.03 -3.65 4.45
N THR A 171 -1.92 -4.18 3.23
CA THR A 171 -1.76 -3.36 2.02
C THR A 171 -2.92 -3.49 1.04
N ALA A 172 -3.24 -4.71 0.58
CA ALA A 172 -4.21 -4.90 -0.49
C ALA A 172 -5.64 -4.53 -0.07
N ARG A 173 -6.01 -4.69 1.19
CA ARG A 173 -7.34 -4.38 1.70
C ARG A 173 -7.73 -2.91 1.51
N LEU A 174 -6.79 -1.96 1.62
CA LEU A 174 -7.10 -0.55 1.39
C LEU A 174 -7.27 -0.23 -0.11
N PHE A 175 -6.53 -0.91 -0.99
CA PHE A 175 -6.74 -0.82 -2.45
C PHE A 175 -8.12 -1.38 -2.84
N GLU A 176 -8.49 -2.53 -2.29
CA GLU A 176 -9.79 -3.15 -2.46
C GLU A 176 -10.92 -2.22 -2.00
N ALA A 177 -10.80 -1.67 -0.80
CA ALA A 177 -11.79 -0.76 -0.24
C ALA A 177 -11.92 0.54 -1.05
N ALA A 178 -10.82 1.08 -1.61
CA ALA A 178 -10.83 2.27 -2.45
C ALA A 178 -11.67 2.05 -3.72
N ALA A 179 -11.42 0.97 -4.44
CA ALA A 179 -12.14 0.65 -5.67
C ALA A 179 -13.62 0.28 -5.39
N GLN A 180 -13.87 -0.55 -4.37
CA GLN A 180 -15.21 -1.00 -4.03
C GLN A 180 -16.09 0.13 -3.47
N SER A 181 -15.57 1.02 -2.60
CA SER A 181 -16.34 2.16 -2.09
C SER A 181 -16.80 3.09 -3.21
N SER A 182 -15.93 3.34 -4.17
CA SER A 182 -16.25 4.17 -5.34
C SER A 182 -17.29 3.52 -6.24
N SER A 183 -17.24 2.19 -6.43
CA SER A 183 -18.26 1.46 -7.20
C SER A 183 -19.64 1.49 -6.54
N ILE A 184 -19.69 1.36 -5.21
CA ILE A 184 -20.95 1.48 -4.45
C ILE A 184 -21.59 2.85 -4.65
N LEU A 185 -20.80 3.93 -4.56
CA LEU A 185 -21.31 5.30 -4.79
C LEU A 185 -21.72 5.55 -6.22
N ALA A 186 -21.08 4.90 -7.19
CA ALA A 186 -21.43 4.97 -8.59
C ALA A 186 -22.71 4.17 -8.95
N GLY A 187 -23.28 3.42 -8.01
CA GLY A 187 -24.45 2.57 -8.27
C GLY A 187 -24.15 1.36 -9.14
N ALA A 188 -22.95 0.79 -9.01
CA ALA A 188 -22.51 -0.38 -9.75
C ALA A 188 -23.48 -1.58 -9.60
N THR A 189 -23.56 -2.41 -10.66
CA THR A 189 -24.18 -3.74 -10.53
C THR A 189 -23.33 -4.62 -9.59
N PRO A 190 -23.90 -5.70 -9.02
CA PRO A 190 -23.11 -6.62 -8.17
C PRO A 190 -21.86 -7.17 -8.87
N GLU A 191 -21.93 -7.44 -10.19
CA GLU A 191 -20.83 -7.94 -11.00
C GLU A 191 -19.73 -6.88 -11.17
N GLN A 192 -20.12 -5.63 -11.43
CA GLN A 192 -19.17 -4.50 -11.54
C GLN A 192 -18.51 -4.17 -10.20
N GLU A 193 -19.29 -4.17 -9.10
CA GLU A 193 -18.75 -3.99 -7.75
C GLU A 193 -17.73 -5.08 -7.41
N LYS A 194 -18.07 -6.36 -7.69
CA LYS A 194 -17.16 -7.48 -7.49
C LYS A 194 -15.90 -7.36 -8.34
N ALA A 195 -16.02 -6.94 -9.59
CA ALA A 195 -14.90 -6.74 -10.49
C ALA A 195 -13.92 -5.68 -9.95
N LEU A 196 -14.41 -4.55 -9.44
CA LEU A 196 -13.58 -3.51 -8.84
C LEU A 196 -13.01 -3.90 -7.48
N GLN A 197 -13.77 -4.66 -6.69
CA GLN A 197 -13.26 -5.27 -5.46
C GLN A 197 -12.06 -6.18 -5.77
N ASP A 198 -12.22 -7.11 -6.70
CA ASP A 198 -11.17 -8.06 -7.10
C ASP A 198 -9.96 -7.34 -7.70
N TYR A 199 -10.20 -6.35 -8.56
CA TYR A 199 -9.15 -5.49 -9.10
C TYR A 199 -8.30 -4.85 -8.00
N GLY A 200 -8.93 -4.20 -7.04
CA GLY A 200 -8.24 -3.55 -5.93
C GLY A 200 -7.42 -4.52 -5.09
N ARG A 201 -8.00 -5.69 -4.77
CA ARG A 201 -7.34 -6.76 -4.04
C ARG A 201 -6.07 -7.25 -4.75
N TYR A 202 -6.20 -7.63 -6.03
CA TYR A 202 -5.09 -8.20 -6.79
C TYR A 202 -4.01 -7.15 -7.08
N LEU A 203 -4.40 -5.92 -7.44
CA LEU A 203 -3.46 -4.83 -7.64
C LEU A 203 -2.67 -4.51 -6.37
N GLY A 204 -3.34 -4.43 -5.22
CA GLY A 204 -2.69 -4.16 -3.93
C GLY A 204 -1.71 -5.28 -3.53
N THR A 205 -2.06 -6.54 -3.83
CA THR A 205 -1.17 -7.70 -3.62
C THR A 205 0.06 -7.62 -4.52
N ALA A 206 -0.12 -7.39 -5.83
CA ALA A 206 0.99 -7.21 -6.77
C ALA A 206 1.91 -6.05 -6.36
N PHE A 207 1.30 -4.94 -5.91
CA PHE A 207 2.02 -3.77 -5.43
C PHE A 207 2.97 -4.09 -4.28
N GLN A 208 2.49 -4.85 -3.26
CA GLN A 208 3.31 -5.20 -2.10
C GLN A 208 4.40 -6.21 -2.46
N LEU A 209 4.08 -7.21 -3.29
CA LEU A 209 5.10 -8.17 -3.77
C LEU A 209 6.27 -7.47 -4.45
N ILE A 210 6.01 -6.44 -5.25
CA ILE A 210 7.06 -5.63 -5.88
C ILE A 210 7.80 -4.77 -4.87
N ASP A 211 7.12 -4.18 -3.88
CA ASP A 211 7.78 -3.40 -2.83
C ASP A 211 8.78 -4.28 -2.05
N ASP A 212 8.40 -5.52 -1.70
CA ASP A 212 9.26 -6.47 -0.99
C ASP A 212 10.42 -6.96 -1.87
N LEU A 213 10.20 -7.12 -3.17
CA LEU A 213 11.26 -7.44 -4.15
C LEU A 213 12.28 -6.29 -4.24
N LEU A 214 11.79 -5.04 -4.32
CA LEU A 214 12.63 -3.85 -4.46
C LEU A 214 13.50 -3.59 -3.23
N ASP A 215 13.09 -4.05 -2.05
CA ASP A 215 13.92 -3.98 -0.85
C ASP A 215 15.24 -4.74 -0.99
N TYR A 216 15.30 -5.75 -1.87
CA TYR A 216 16.51 -6.55 -2.17
C TYR A 216 17.13 -6.26 -3.53
N SER A 217 16.61 -5.31 -4.30
CA SER A 217 17.17 -4.95 -5.60
C SER A 217 18.18 -3.80 -5.50
N ALA A 218 19.14 -3.76 -6.43
CA ALA A 218 20.14 -2.67 -6.50
C ALA A 218 19.50 -1.29 -6.73
N ASP A 219 18.29 -1.27 -7.27
CA ASP A 219 17.53 -0.06 -7.59
C ASP A 219 16.85 0.55 -6.34
N GLY A 220 16.84 -0.16 -5.20
CA GLY A 220 16.32 0.35 -3.93
C GLY A 220 16.99 1.66 -3.48
N LYS A 221 18.25 1.91 -3.85
CA LYS A 221 18.93 3.18 -3.59
C LYS A 221 18.26 4.38 -4.29
N THR A 222 17.65 4.16 -5.43
CA THR A 222 16.90 5.19 -6.16
C THR A 222 15.57 5.53 -5.48
N LEU A 223 15.02 4.62 -4.65
CA LEU A 223 13.76 4.79 -3.94
C LEU A 223 13.89 5.53 -2.59
N GLY A 224 15.13 5.90 -2.18
CA GLY A 224 15.36 6.61 -0.92
C GLY A 224 15.15 5.74 0.33
N LYS A 225 15.19 4.42 0.19
CA LYS A 225 15.25 3.42 1.28
C LYS A 225 16.64 2.78 1.31
N ASN A 226 17.01 2.26 2.46
CA ASN A 226 18.18 1.39 2.55
C ASN A 226 17.81 0.00 2.04
N THR A 227 18.68 -0.61 1.25
CA THR A 227 18.48 -2.00 0.80
C THR A 227 18.53 -2.94 2.01
N GLY A 228 17.57 -3.89 2.10
CA GLY A 228 17.53 -4.90 3.16
C GLY A 228 16.94 -4.41 4.48
N ASP A 229 16.06 -3.41 4.46
CA ASP A 229 15.35 -2.96 5.66
C ASP A 229 14.48 -4.10 6.22
N ASP A 230 13.78 -4.89 5.38
CA ASP A 230 12.98 -6.06 5.81
C ASP A 230 13.84 -7.11 6.54
N LEU A 231 15.06 -7.38 6.03
CA LEU A 231 16.00 -8.28 6.69
C LEU A 231 16.46 -7.73 8.05
N ASN A 232 16.70 -6.42 8.12
CA ASN A 232 17.12 -5.76 9.35
C ASN A 232 16.04 -5.75 10.42
N GLU A 233 14.78 -5.68 10.00
CA GLU A 233 13.60 -5.70 10.87
C GLU A 233 13.14 -7.13 11.21
N GLY A 234 13.78 -8.16 10.64
CA GLY A 234 13.40 -9.56 10.83
C GLY A 234 12.05 -9.91 10.22
N LYS A 235 11.60 -9.16 9.19
CA LYS A 235 10.35 -9.40 8.47
C LYS A 235 10.51 -10.55 7.46
N PRO A 236 9.80 -11.69 7.62
CA PRO A 236 9.92 -12.83 6.72
C PRO A 236 9.13 -12.60 5.42
N THR A 237 9.65 -11.78 4.52
CA THR A 237 9.05 -11.48 3.23
C THR A 237 9.29 -12.57 2.19
N LEU A 238 8.52 -12.60 1.11
CA LEU A 238 8.56 -13.69 0.12
C LEU A 238 9.96 -13.94 -0.47
N PRO A 239 10.76 -12.93 -0.83
CA PRO A 239 12.13 -13.15 -1.29
C PRO A 239 12.99 -13.95 -0.29
N LEU A 240 12.91 -13.62 1.01
CA LEU A 240 13.60 -14.34 2.07
C LEU A 240 13.07 -15.77 2.25
N LEU A 241 11.77 -15.94 2.33
CA LEU A 241 11.12 -17.25 2.53
C LEU A 241 11.42 -18.20 1.37
N HIS A 242 11.39 -17.71 0.13
CA HIS A 242 11.73 -18.51 -1.04
C HIS A 242 13.22 -18.91 -1.02
N ALA A 243 14.12 -17.95 -0.79
CA ALA A 243 15.54 -18.23 -0.75
C ALA A 243 15.93 -19.21 0.38
N MET A 244 15.31 -19.08 1.56
CA MET A 244 15.53 -19.98 2.68
C MET A 244 15.13 -21.44 2.36
N ARG A 245 14.05 -21.64 1.59
CA ARG A 245 13.49 -22.97 1.28
C ARG A 245 14.12 -23.62 0.05
N HIS A 246 14.60 -22.83 -0.92
CA HIS A 246 15.10 -23.30 -2.22
C HIS A 246 16.61 -23.14 -2.38
N GLY A 247 17.27 -22.43 -1.47
CA GLY A 247 18.71 -22.39 -1.37
C GLY A 247 19.31 -23.72 -0.86
N ASN A 248 20.62 -23.84 -0.91
CA ASN A 248 21.31 -24.99 -0.29
C ASN A 248 21.20 -24.95 1.26
N ALA A 249 21.61 -26.02 1.94
CA ALA A 249 21.47 -26.14 3.39
C ALA A 249 22.18 -25.01 4.18
N GLU A 250 23.34 -24.55 3.70
CA GLU A 250 24.09 -23.46 4.32
C GLU A 250 23.37 -22.13 4.15
N GLN A 251 22.89 -21.83 2.94
CA GLN A 251 22.09 -20.63 2.63
C GLN A 251 20.78 -20.59 3.43
N GLY A 252 20.06 -21.73 3.48
CA GLY A 252 18.82 -21.82 4.27
C GLY A 252 19.07 -21.57 5.76
N SER A 253 20.14 -22.14 6.32
CA SER A 253 20.52 -21.91 7.73
C SER A 253 20.92 -20.46 8.00
N LEU A 254 21.64 -19.83 7.08
CA LEU A 254 22.06 -18.43 7.16
C LEU A 254 20.83 -17.49 7.19
N ILE A 255 19.90 -17.69 6.25
CA ILE A 255 18.70 -16.85 6.14
C ILE A 255 17.78 -17.06 7.35
N ARG A 256 17.59 -18.33 7.78
CA ARG A 256 16.83 -18.64 9.00
C ARG A 256 17.39 -17.86 10.20
N LYS A 257 18.69 -17.94 10.42
CA LYS A 257 19.35 -17.24 11.51
C LYS A 257 19.19 -15.72 11.38
N ALA A 258 19.29 -15.15 10.18
CA ALA A 258 19.12 -13.73 9.94
C ALA A 258 17.70 -13.25 10.29
N ILE A 259 16.67 -14.06 9.99
CA ILE A 259 15.28 -13.76 10.36
C ILE A 259 15.10 -13.85 11.89
N GLU A 260 15.57 -14.95 12.52
CA GLU A 260 15.41 -15.20 13.95
C GLU A 260 16.07 -14.13 14.84
N GLU A 261 17.26 -13.66 14.46
CA GLU A 261 18.02 -12.69 15.26
C GLU A 261 17.57 -11.24 15.01
N GLY A 262 17.00 -10.93 13.82
CA GLY A 262 16.84 -9.55 13.36
C GLY A 262 18.18 -8.83 13.23
N ASN A 263 18.17 -7.53 12.95
CA ASN A 263 19.41 -6.74 12.74
C ASN A 263 20.37 -7.37 11.69
N GLY A 264 19.79 -8.05 10.70
CA GLY A 264 20.49 -8.87 9.71
C GLY A 264 21.25 -8.10 8.64
N ARG A 265 21.36 -6.78 8.72
CA ARG A 265 22.02 -5.95 7.69
C ARG A 265 23.44 -6.36 7.38
N HIS A 266 24.18 -6.86 8.37
CA HIS A 266 25.55 -7.38 8.18
C HIS A 266 25.60 -8.68 7.37
N LEU A 267 24.47 -9.37 7.19
CA LEU A 267 24.30 -10.59 6.40
C LEU A 267 23.68 -10.30 5.01
N LEU A 268 23.45 -9.04 4.67
CA LEU A 268 22.75 -8.67 3.42
C LEU A 268 23.44 -9.24 2.17
N GLU A 269 24.74 -9.08 2.02
CA GLU A 269 25.48 -9.57 0.85
C GLU A 269 25.38 -11.09 0.63
N PRO A 270 25.61 -11.95 1.65
CA PRO A 270 25.41 -13.39 1.47
C PRO A 270 23.94 -13.77 1.26
N VAL A 271 22.98 -13.04 1.83
CA VAL A 271 21.55 -13.24 1.59
C VAL A 271 21.18 -12.90 0.15
N LEU A 272 21.63 -11.76 -0.39
CA LEU A 272 21.43 -11.38 -1.79
C LEU A 272 22.06 -12.41 -2.76
N SER A 273 23.26 -12.91 -2.44
CA SER A 273 23.88 -13.98 -3.23
C SER A 273 23.03 -15.26 -3.25
N ALA A 274 22.47 -15.65 -2.11
CA ALA A 274 21.58 -16.80 -2.03
C ALA A 274 20.28 -16.58 -2.84
N MET A 275 19.66 -15.41 -2.73
CA MET A 275 18.46 -15.01 -3.50
C MET A 275 18.72 -15.09 -5.02
N GLN A 276 19.86 -14.59 -5.46
CA GLN A 276 20.26 -14.62 -6.86
C GLN A 276 20.47 -16.05 -7.37
N GLN A 277 21.14 -16.91 -6.59
CA GLN A 277 21.44 -18.28 -6.98
C GLN A 277 20.18 -19.17 -7.06
N CYS A 278 19.18 -18.95 -6.24
CA CYS A 278 17.93 -19.72 -6.24
C CYS A 278 16.78 -19.08 -7.01
N GLY A 279 16.99 -17.92 -7.66
CA GLY A 279 15.96 -17.22 -8.45
C GLY A 279 14.82 -16.65 -7.61
N SER A 280 15.08 -16.28 -6.35
CA SER A 280 14.05 -15.83 -5.41
C SER A 280 13.38 -14.52 -5.84
N LEU A 281 14.14 -13.58 -6.36
CA LEU A 281 13.60 -12.31 -6.86
C LEU A 281 12.75 -12.51 -8.12
N ASP A 282 13.17 -13.40 -9.03
CA ASP A 282 12.39 -13.75 -10.23
C ASP A 282 11.08 -14.44 -9.86
N TYR A 283 11.13 -15.34 -8.87
CA TYR A 283 9.91 -15.97 -8.33
C TYR A 283 8.93 -14.93 -7.76
N THR A 284 9.43 -14.00 -6.96
CA THR A 284 8.59 -12.94 -6.36
C THR A 284 8.00 -12.04 -7.44
N ARG A 285 8.77 -11.68 -8.47
CA ARG A 285 8.31 -10.92 -9.64
C ARG A 285 7.20 -11.66 -10.38
N GLN A 286 7.39 -12.93 -10.66
CA GLN A 286 6.38 -13.77 -11.33
C GLN A 286 5.08 -13.79 -10.52
N ARG A 287 5.15 -13.95 -9.20
CA ARG A 287 3.96 -13.92 -8.34
C ARG A 287 3.24 -12.57 -8.42
N ALA A 288 3.98 -11.47 -8.49
CA ALA A 288 3.38 -10.13 -8.65
C ALA A 288 2.72 -9.96 -10.03
N GLU A 289 3.34 -10.45 -11.10
CA GLU A 289 2.79 -10.43 -12.46
C GLU A 289 1.50 -11.24 -12.54
N GLU A 290 1.44 -12.43 -11.94
CA GLU A 290 0.23 -13.25 -11.85
C GLU A 290 -0.93 -12.51 -11.16
N GLU A 291 -0.65 -11.77 -10.09
CA GLU A 291 -1.67 -10.95 -9.40
C GLU A 291 -2.11 -9.75 -10.26
N ALA A 292 -1.19 -9.09 -10.96
CA ALA A 292 -1.53 -8.00 -11.88
C ALA A 292 -2.41 -8.49 -13.05
N ASP A 293 -2.13 -9.67 -13.60
CA ASP A 293 -2.95 -10.27 -14.66
C ASP A 293 -4.38 -10.61 -14.16
N LYS A 294 -4.52 -11.08 -12.92
CA LYS A 294 -5.83 -11.27 -12.29
C LYS A 294 -6.58 -9.95 -12.13
N ALA A 295 -5.88 -8.88 -11.73
CA ALA A 295 -6.47 -7.54 -11.64
C ALA A 295 -7.00 -7.06 -12.99
N ILE A 296 -6.20 -7.18 -14.05
CA ILE A 296 -6.60 -6.81 -15.41
C ILE A 296 -7.80 -7.67 -15.90
N SER A 297 -7.76 -8.97 -15.61
CA SER A 297 -8.85 -9.89 -15.98
C SER A 297 -10.17 -9.52 -15.30
N ALA A 298 -10.14 -9.09 -14.05
CA ALA A 298 -11.34 -8.65 -13.33
C ALA A 298 -12.03 -7.46 -14.00
N LEU A 299 -11.27 -6.54 -14.62
CA LEU A 299 -11.81 -5.35 -15.28
C LEU A 299 -12.62 -5.66 -16.55
N GLN A 300 -12.57 -6.89 -17.08
CA GLN A 300 -13.33 -7.27 -18.29
C GLN A 300 -14.85 -7.18 -18.11
N GLN A 301 -15.32 -7.14 -16.86
CA GLN A 301 -16.74 -6.93 -16.53
C GLN A 301 -17.18 -5.45 -16.61
N LEU A 302 -16.25 -4.52 -16.78
CA LEU A 302 -16.54 -3.09 -16.87
C LEU A 302 -16.69 -2.64 -18.33
N PRO A 303 -17.44 -1.54 -18.58
CA PRO A 303 -17.47 -0.90 -19.87
C PRO A 303 -16.09 -0.48 -20.36
N GLU A 304 -15.85 -0.53 -21.64
CA GLU A 304 -14.60 -0.06 -22.25
C GLU A 304 -14.58 1.46 -22.27
N THR A 305 -13.86 2.06 -21.32
CA THR A 305 -13.71 3.49 -21.15
C THR A 305 -12.24 3.85 -21.02
N PRO A 306 -11.84 5.13 -21.26
CA PRO A 306 -10.47 5.58 -20.98
C PRO A 306 -10.05 5.33 -19.52
N TYR A 307 -10.99 5.38 -18.57
CA TYR A 307 -10.74 5.15 -17.15
C TYR A 307 -10.48 3.67 -16.84
N ARG A 308 -11.21 2.74 -17.48
CA ARG A 308 -10.89 1.30 -17.39
C ARG A 308 -9.49 1.02 -17.95
N ILE A 309 -9.15 1.57 -19.11
CA ILE A 309 -7.81 1.44 -19.71
C ILE A 309 -6.73 2.01 -18.79
N ALA A 310 -7.04 3.08 -18.05
CA ALA A 310 -6.14 3.65 -17.05
C ALA A 310 -5.94 2.70 -15.85
N LEU A 311 -7.00 2.04 -15.37
CA LEU A 311 -6.89 1.00 -14.33
C LEU A 311 -6.02 -0.18 -14.78
N GLU A 312 -6.20 -0.66 -16.02
CA GLU A 312 -5.32 -1.69 -16.63
C GLU A 312 -3.87 -1.20 -16.69
N GLY A 313 -3.66 0.08 -17.08
CA GLY A 313 -2.35 0.72 -17.11
C GLY A 313 -1.68 0.78 -15.73
N LEU A 314 -2.43 1.06 -14.65
CA LEU A 314 -1.90 1.06 -13.29
C LEU A 314 -1.45 -0.35 -12.86
N ALA A 315 -2.16 -1.40 -13.25
CA ALA A 315 -1.77 -2.78 -12.93
C ALA A 315 -0.44 -3.16 -13.62
N HIS A 316 -0.27 -2.82 -14.90
CA HIS A 316 1.00 -3.00 -15.58
C HIS A 316 2.14 -2.19 -14.94
N LEU A 317 1.89 -0.93 -14.61
CA LEU A 317 2.89 -0.06 -13.99
C LEU A 317 3.28 -0.55 -12.58
N ALA A 318 2.38 -1.21 -11.85
CA ALA A 318 2.68 -1.73 -10.53
C ALA A 318 3.79 -2.79 -10.54
N VAL A 319 3.86 -3.63 -11.59
CA VAL A 319 4.85 -4.71 -11.72
C VAL A 319 6.08 -4.32 -12.54
N GLN A 320 5.99 -3.23 -13.33
CA GLN A 320 7.10 -2.71 -14.14
C GLN A 320 7.96 -1.68 -13.39
N ARG A 321 7.78 -1.55 -12.08
CA ARG A 321 8.53 -0.59 -11.29
C ARG A 321 10.01 -0.97 -11.24
N ASP A 322 10.82 -0.16 -11.86
CA ASP A 322 12.27 -0.13 -11.71
C ASP A 322 12.70 1.11 -10.91
N PHE A 323 11.73 1.76 -10.21
CA PHE A 323 11.94 3.07 -9.54
C PHE A 323 11.00 3.27 -8.35
#